data_f8e26784b23cec8ff969e860f830e7cc
#
_entry.id   f8e26784b23cec8ff969e860f830e7cc
#
_cell.length_a   1.000
_cell.length_b   1.000
_cell.length_c   1.000
_cell.angle_alpha   90.00
_cell.angle_beta   90.00
_cell.angle_gamma   90.00
#
_symmetry.space_group_name_H-M   'P 1'
#
loop_
_entity.id
_entity.type
_entity.pdbx_description
1 polymer ?
#
loop_
_entity_poly.entity_id
_entity_poly.type
_entity_poly.pdbx_seq_one_letter_code
_entity_poly.pdbx_strand_id
1 'polypeptide(L)'
;MNRRRSKRAGYMLVAVLACLSLVMALTIAAVQTALRMRREVRKQHLVSQASLLCETGLARAAHRQRDPNYSGETWSPLLPEFPGKQAEVSIVFLERNPTRSMVQVTAVLEDTQTKNNRVQRTLTTNLMNESRSELPKGEIP
;
A
#
# COMPACT_ATOMS: atom_id res chain seq x y z
N MET A 1 36.81 6.87 64.16
CA MET A 1 35.70 5.91 63.81
C MET A 1 34.81 6.46 62.69
N ASN A 2 35.27 6.72 61.45
CA ASN A 2 34.43 7.36 60.42
C ASN A 2 34.67 6.87 58.98
N ARG A 3 35.40 5.74 58.76
CA ARG A 3 35.70 5.23 57.42
C ARG A 3 34.61 4.34 56.80
N ARG A 4 33.63 3.87 57.57
CA ARG A 4 32.56 2.97 57.05
C ARG A 4 31.40 3.69 56.38
N ARG A 5 31.14 4.97 56.65
CA ARG A 5 30.04 5.74 56.05
C ARG A 5 30.32 6.13 54.58
N SER A 6 31.56 6.40 54.21
CA SER A 6 31.93 6.82 52.83
C SER A 6 31.73 5.72 51.78
N LYS A 7 31.93 4.44 52.11
CA LYS A 7 31.74 3.33 51.18
C LYS A 7 30.26 3.12 50.82
N ARG A 8 29.32 3.39 51.71
CA ARG A 8 27.87 3.24 51.45
C ARG A 8 27.33 4.32 50.50
N ALA A 9 27.85 5.54 50.59
CA ALA A 9 27.46 6.65 49.72
C ALA A 9 27.89 6.43 48.28
N GLY A 10 29.10 5.86 48.06
CA GLY A 10 29.59 5.50 46.72
C GLY A 10 28.76 4.40 46.05
N TYR A 11 28.31 3.40 46.82
CA TYR A 11 27.49 2.31 46.28
C TYR A 11 26.09 2.79 45.85
N MET A 12 25.48 3.69 46.60
CA MET A 12 24.21 4.31 46.24
C MET A 12 24.30 5.12 44.95
N LEU A 13 25.38 5.87 44.76
CA LEU A 13 25.58 6.66 43.55
C LEU A 13 25.69 5.78 42.30
N VAL A 14 26.44 4.68 42.41
CA VAL A 14 26.57 3.69 41.30
C VAL A 14 25.23 3.03 40.99
N ALA A 15 24.44 2.67 42.01
CA ALA A 15 23.12 2.10 41.83
C ALA A 15 22.17 3.08 41.12
N VAL A 16 22.17 4.35 41.49
CA VAL A 16 21.36 5.37 40.82
C VAL A 16 21.76 5.57 39.37
N LEU A 17 23.07 5.62 39.09
CA LEU A 17 23.56 5.74 37.74
C LEU A 17 23.18 4.53 36.87
N ALA A 18 23.26 3.32 37.45
CA ALA A 18 22.84 2.09 36.75
C ALA A 18 21.33 2.10 36.44
N CYS A 19 20.49 2.53 37.40
CA CYS A 19 19.06 2.67 37.14
C CYS A 19 18.75 3.73 36.08
N LEU A 20 19.43 4.86 36.10
CA LEU A 20 19.25 5.94 35.15
C LEU A 20 19.65 5.50 33.74
N SER A 21 20.76 4.78 33.59
CA SER A 21 21.19 4.24 32.29
C SER A 21 20.21 3.21 31.74
N LEU A 22 19.62 2.38 32.59
CA LEU A 22 18.61 1.39 32.20
C LEU A 22 17.33 2.08 31.71
N VAL A 23 16.84 3.10 32.42
CA VAL A 23 15.67 3.87 32.02
C VAL A 23 15.92 4.59 30.68
N MET A 24 17.12 5.16 30.51
CA MET A 24 17.49 5.81 29.26
C MET A 24 17.53 4.82 28.08
N ALA A 25 18.08 3.63 28.27
CA ALA A 25 18.10 2.57 27.25
C ALA A 25 16.69 2.13 26.87
N LEU A 26 15.78 1.96 27.83
CA LEU A 26 14.39 1.58 27.59
C LEU A 26 13.62 2.67 26.82
N THR A 27 13.83 3.94 27.16
CA THR A 27 13.16 5.06 26.46
C THR A 27 13.63 5.17 25.02
N ILE A 28 14.93 5.00 24.73
CA ILE A 28 15.47 5.00 23.36
C ILE A 28 14.87 3.85 22.57
N ALA A 29 14.80 2.64 23.13
CA ALA A 29 14.22 1.48 22.49
C ALA A 29 12.73 1.69 22.16
N ALA A 30 11.97 2.27 23.09
CA ALA A 30 10.55 2.59 22.89
C ALA A 30 10.34 3.61 21.75
N VAL A 31 11.15 4.65 21.69
CA VAL A 31 11.08 5.67 20.61
C VAL A 31 11.42 5.05 19.26
N GLN A 32 12.47 4.24 19.19
CA GLN A 32 12.83 3.54 17.93
C GLN A 32 11.72 2.63 17.44
N THR A 33 11.08 1.89 18.35
CA THR A 33 9.96 1.01 18.01
C THR A 33 8.76 1.81 17.49
N ALA A 34 8.41 2.92 18.14
CA ALA A 34 7.33 3.80 17.72
C ALA A 34 7.58 4.40 16.31
N LEU A 35 8.81 4.79 16.02
CA LEU A 35 9.19 5.31 14.69
C LEU A 35 9.11 4.22 13.60
N ARG A 36 9.52 2.99 13.92
CA ARG A 36 9.38 1.85 12.99
C ARG A 36 7.91 1.55 12.68
N MET A 37 7.06 1.49 13.71
CA MET A 37 5.61 1.27 13.56
C MET A 37 4.96 2.34 12.68
N ARG A 38 5.29 3.62 12.88
CA ARG A 38 4.75 4.71 12.04
C ARG A 38 5.13 4.55 10.56
N ARG A 39 6.34 4.11 10.26
CA ARG A 39 6.78 3.86 8.88
C ARG A 39 6.04 2.68 8.26
N GLU A 40 5.81 1.62 9.04
CA GLU A 40 5.09 0.43 8.57
C GLU A 40 3.63 0.74 8.26
N VAL A 41 2.94 1.46 9.15
CA VAL A 41 1.54 1.89 8.93
C VAL A 41 1.42 2.75 7.67
N ARG A 42 2.36 3.67 7.43
CA ARG A 42 2.37 4.46 6.19
C ARG A 42 2.51 3.59 4.94
N LYS A 43 3.41 2.60 4.96
CA LYS A 43 3.58 1.67 3.83
C LYS A 43 2.32 0.85 3.59
N GLN A 44 1.70 0.31 4.63
CA GLN A 44 0.46 -0.45 4.53
C GLN A 44 -0.67 0.40 3.92
N HIS A 45 -0.76 1.67 4.31
CA HIS A 45 -1.74 2.59 3.75
C HIS A 45 -1.52 2.82 2.25
N LEU A 46 -0.28 3.00 1.80
CA LEU A 46 0.05 3.16 0.37
C LEU A 46 -0.26 1.88 -0.41
N VAL A 47 0.05 0.71 0.14
CA VAL A 47 -0.27 -0.59 -0.48
C VAL A 47 -1.78 -0.78 -0.63
N SER A 48 -2.56 -0.43 0.40
CA SER A 48 -4.02 -0.50 0.36
C SER A 48 -4.60 0.44 -0.70
N GLN A 49 -4.11 1.68 -0.79
CA GLN A 49 -4.51 2.63 -1.83
C GLN A 49 -4.17 2.13 -3.24
N ALA A 50 -2.97 1.56 -3.44
CA ALA A 50 -2.58 0.98 -4.72
C ALA A 50 -3.48 -0.20 -5.10
N SER A 51 -3.93 -1.02 -4.14
CA SER A 51 -4.89 -2.09 -4.39
C SER A 51 -6.23 -1.56 -4.86
N LEU A 52 -6.78 -0.53 -4.21
CA LEU A 52 -8.04 0.11 -4.62
C LEU A 52 -7.95 0.72 -6.03
N LEU A 53 -6.80 1.31 -6.37
CA LEU A 53 -6.57 1.84 -7.71
C LEU A 53 -6.51 0.72 -8.76
N CYS A 54 -5.91 -0.43 -8.44
CA CYS A 54 -5.93 -1.60 -9.31
C CYS A 54 -7.36 -2.14 -9.51
N GLU A 55 -8.17 -2.21 -8.46
CA GLU A 55 -9.58 -2.64 -8.55
C GLU A 55 -10.40 -1.67 -9.41
N THR A 56 -10.20 -0.36 -9.22
CA THR A 56 -10.85 0.66 -10.06
C THR A 56 -10.43 0.53 -11.52
N GLY A 57 -9.15 0.28 -11.77
CA GLY A 57 -8.61 0.02 -13.11
C GLY A 57 -9.23 -1.23 -13.73
N LEU A 58 -9.39 -2.29 -12.94
CA LEU A 58 -10.03 -3.52 -13.41
C LEU A 58 -11.50 -3.31 -13.77
N ALA A 59 -12.26 -2.61 -12.92
CA ALA A 59 -13.65 -2.27 -13.21
C ALA A 59 -13.79 -1.47 -14.51
N ARG A 60 -12.87 -0.51 -14.73
CA ARG A 60 -12.81 0.30 -15.94
C ARG A 60 -12.46 -0.55 -17.17
N ALA A 61 -11.50 -1.46 -17.05
CA ALA A 61 -11.14 -2.42 -18.10
C ALA A 61 -12.32 -3.31 -18.49
N ALA A 62 -13.04 -3.84 -17.49
CA ALA A 62 -14.23 -4.67 -17.71
C ALA A 62 -15.35 -3.91 -18.45
N HIS A 63 -15.56 -2.65 -18.09
CA HIS A 63 -16.54 -1.81 -18.77
C HIS A 63 -16.17 -1.51 -20.21
N ARG A 64 -14.87 -1.25 -20.49
CA ARG A 64 -14.36 -0.92 -21.83
C ARG A 64 -13.97 -2.13 -22.68
N GLN A 65 -13.97 -3.34 -22.11
CA GLN A 65 -13.68 -4.57 -22.84
C GLN A 65 -14.57 -4.78 -24.07
N ARG A 66 -15.80 -4.22 -24.03
CA ARG A 66 -16.79 -4.31 -25.12
C ARG A 66 -16.41 -3.48 -26.34
N ASP A 67 -15.52 -2.51 -26.19
CA ASP A 67 -15.04 -1.70 -27.31
C ASP A 67 -13.88 -2.43 -28.02
N PRO A 68 -14.06 -2.82 -29.30
CA PRO A 68 -13.02 -3.53 -30.04
C PRO A 68 -11.75 -2.71 -30.26
N ASN A 69 -11.85 -1.37 -30.24
CA ASN A 69 -10.73 -0.47 -30.44
C ASN A 69 -9.96 -0.15 -29.17
N TYR A 70 -10.47 -0.57 -28.00
CA TYR A 70 -9.82 -0.29 -26.73
C TYR A 70 -8.65 -1.27 -26.49
N SER A 71 -7.42 -0.80 -26.56
CA SER A 71 -6.19 -1.60 -26.39
C SER A 71 -5.60 -1.48 -24.97
N GLY A 72 -6.13 -0.60 -24.15
CA GLY A 72 -5.63 -0.24 -22.83
C GLY A 72 -5.47 1.26 -22.70
N GLU A 73 -5.22 1.71 -21.49
CA GLU A 73 -5.01 3.13 -21.18
C GLU A 73 -4.11 3.33 -19.97
N THR A 74 -3.51 4.49 -19.90
CA THR A 74 -2.78 4.96 -18.71
C THR A 74 -3.37 6.30 -18.33
N TRP A 75 -3.70 6.45 -17.03
CA TRP A 75 -4.20 7.72 -16.50
C TRP A 75 -3.63 8.01 -15.12
N SER A 76 -3.60 9.27 -14.77
CA SER A 76 -3.15 9.75 -13.47
C SER A 76 -4.36 10.27 -12.70
N PRO A 77 -4.92 9.49 -11.76
CA PRO A 77 -6.02 9.95 -10.94
C PRO A 77 -5.56 11.10 -10.04
N LEU A 78 -6.38 12.15 -9.97
CA LEU A 78 -6.19 13.22 -8.99
C LEU A 78 -6.56 12.68 -7.62
N LEU A 79 -5.63 12.82 -6.67
CA LEU A 79 -5.83 12.42 -5.27
C LEU A 79 -5.94 13.69 -4.40
N PRO A 80 -7.12 14.35 -4.37
CA PRO A 80 -7.29 15.63 -3.68
C PRO A 80 -7.06 15.53 -2.16
N GLU A 81 -7.30 14.36 -1.59
CA GLU A 81 -7.10 14.10 -0.16
C GLU A 81 -5.62 13.92 0.23
N PHE A 82 -4.72 13.80 -0.75
CA PHE A 82 -3.31 13.52 -0.51
C PHE A 82 -2.41 14.47 -1.30
N PRO A 83 -2.29 15.72 -0.87
CA PRO A 83 -1.40 16.68 -1.52
C PRO A 83 0.05 16.17 -1.49
N GLY A 84 0.70 16.16 -2.65
CA GLY A 84 2.07 15.68 -2.79
C GLY A 84 2.21 14.19 -3.11
N LYS A 85 1.12 13.48 -3.43
CA LYS A 85 1.18 12.12 -3.98
C LYS A 85 0.75 12.13 -5.44
N GLN A 86 1.49 11.41 -6.25
CA GLN A 86 1.14 11.13 -7.64
C GLN A 86 0.77 9.67 -7.77
N ALA A 87 -0.30 9.42 -8.51
CA ALA A 87 -0.73 8.08 -8.85
C ALA A 87 -0.76 7.93 -10.36
N GLU A 88 -0.33 6.78 -10.83
CA GLU A 88 -0.41 6.38 -12.23
C GLU A 88 -1.01 4.98 -12.29
N VAL A 89 -2.03 4.80 -13.10
CA VAL A 89 -2.68 3.52 -13.31
C VAL A 89 -2.61 3.17 -14.78
N SER A 90 -2.04 2.02 -15.10
CA SER A 90 -1.90 1.50 -16.44
C SER A 90 -2.69 0.21 -16.60
N ILE A 91 -3.50 0.11 -17.66
CA ILE A 91 -4.25 -1.07 -18.06
C ILE A 91 -3.66 -1.57 -19.37
N VAL A 92 -3.32 -2.86 -19.41
CA VAL A 92 -2.80 -3.54 -20.60
C VAL A 92 -3.53 -4.86 -20.81
N PHE A 93 -4.01 -5.10 -22.01
CA PHE A 93 -4.55 -6.40 -22.40
C PHE A 93 -3.40 -7.29 -22.88
N LEU A 94 -3.13 -8.37 -22.16
CA LEU A 94 -2.09 -9.35 -22.50
C LEU A 94 -2.58 -10.33 -23.56
N GLU A 95 -3.84 -10.74 -23.44
CA GLU A 95 -4.51 -11.61 -24.40
C GLU A 95 -5.93 -11.14 -24.62
N ARG A 96 -6.39 -11.18 -25.86
CA ARG A 96 -7.75 -10.80 -26.20
C ARG A 96 -8.38 -11.88 -27.09
N ASN A 97 -9.19 -12.70 -26.47
CA ASN A 97 -10.00 -13.71 -27.11
C ASN A 97 -11.48 -13.36 -27.02
N PRO A 98 -12.34 -13.79 -27.95
CA PRO A 98 -13.78 -13.48 -27.96
C PRO A 98 -14.50 -13.96 -26.69
N THR A 99 -14.00 -15.00 -26.01
CA THR A 99 -14.59 -15.58 -24.82
C THR A 99 -13.87 -15.17 -23.53
N ARG A 100 -12.60 -14.79 -23.62
CA ARG A 100 -11.76 -14.52 -22.43
C ARG A 100 -10.68 -13.50 -22.77
N SER A 101 -10.54 -12.49 -21.94
CA SER A 101 -9.47 -11.51 -22.05
C SER A 101 -8.63 -11.50 -20.80
N MET A 102 -7.31 -11.59 -20.96
CA MET A 102 -6.38 -11.43 -19.83
C MET A 102 -5.94 -9.98 -19.75
N VAL A 103 -6.21 -9.36 -18.62
CA VAL A 103 -5.92 -7.95 -18.36
C VAL A 103 -4.93 -7.82 -17.22
N GLN A 104 -3.93 -6.99 -17.42
CA GLN A 104 -2.99 -6.58 -16.40
C GLN A 104 -3.22 -5.12 -16.05
N VAL A 105 -3.45 -4.85 -14.77
CA VAL A 105 -3.58 -3.50 -14.23
C VAL A 105 -2.42 -3.24 -13.28
N THR A 106 -1.68 -2.17 -13.53
CA THR A 106 -0.56 -1.76 -12.69
C THR A 106 -0.86 -0.37 -12.14
N ALA A 107 -0.87 -0.25 -10.82
CA ALA A 107 -0.97 1.02 -10.11
C ALA A 107 0.37 1.36 -9.46
N VAL A 108 0.85 2.56 -9.69
CA VAL A 108 2.05 3.14 -9.11
C VAL A 108 1.65 4.34 -8.28
N LEU A 109 2.03 4.34 -7.00
CA LEU A 109 1.90 5.50 -6.13
C LEU A 109 3.29 6.00 -5.77
N GLU A 110 3.53 7.28 -5.95
CA GLU A 110 4.77 7.94 -5.61
C GLU A 110 4.49 9.12 -4.67
N ASP A 111 5.27 9.19 -3.59
CA ASP A 111 5.23 10.32 -2.67
C ASP A 111 6.30 11.33 -3.11
N THR A 112 5.86 12.48 -3.65
CA THR A 112 6.77 13.52 -4.15
C THR A 112 7.60 14.17 -3.05
N GLN A 113 7.16 14.08 -1.80
CA GLN A 113 7.90 14.64 -0.66
C GLN A 113 9.00 13.71 -0.15
N THR A 114 8.88 12.39 -0.40
CA THR A 114 9.84 11.40 0.08
C THR A 114 10.26 10.52 -1.10
N LYS A 115 11.37 10.86 -1.73
CA LYS A 115 11.93 10.22 -2.94
C LYS A 115 12.07 8.69 -2.91
N ASN A 116 11.84 8.07 -1.74
CA ASN A 116 11.97 6.63 -1.50
C ASN A 116 10.65 5.88 -1.26
N ASN A 117 9.50 6.52 -1.34
CA ASN A 117 8.20 5.89 -1.11
C ASN A 117 7.44 5.71 -2.43
N ARG A 118 7.97 4.85 -3.29
CA ARG A 118 7.26 4.37 -4.48
C ARG A 118 6.70 2.98 -4.18
N VAL A 119 5.39 2.83 -4.32
CA VAL A 119 4.69 1.56 -4.21
C VAL A 119 4.09 1.22 -5.56
N GLN A 120 4.41 0.04 -6.06
CA GLN A 120 3.84 -0.50 -7.28
C GLN A 120 3.04 -1.75 -6.95
N ARG A 121 1.83 -1.84 -7.46
CA ARG A 121 0.97 -3.01 -7.37
C ARG A 121 0.52 -3.42 -8.75
N THR A 122 0.61 -4.70 -9.07
CA THR A 122 0.14 -5.24 -10.33
C THR A 122 -0.88 -6.33 -10.04
N LEU A 123 -2.02 -6.25 -10.71
CA LEU A 123 -3.10 -7.23 -10.65
C LEU A 123 -3.30 -7.77 -12.06
N THR A 124 -3.23 -9.09 -12.21
CA THR A 124 -3.54 -9.77 -13.49
C THR A 124 -4.77 -10.64 -13.28
N THR A 125 -5.77 -10.47 -14.11
CA THR A 125 -7.02 -11.24 -14.01
C THR A 125 -7.56 -11.58 -15.39
N ASN A 126 -8.41 -12.60 -15.42
CA ASN A 126 -9.14 -12.99 -16.60
C ASN A 126 -10.54 -12.39 -16.54
N LEU A 127 -10.88 -11.59 -17.52
CA LEU A 127 -12.23 -11.10 -17.73
C LEU A 127 -12.96 -12.08 -18.66
N MET A 128 -14.02 -12.69 -18.15
CA MET A 128 -14.93 -13.46 -19.00
C MET A 128 -15.82 -12.49 -19.76
N ASN A 129 -15.88 -12.66 -21.08
CA ASN A 129 -16.85 -11.95 -21.88
C ASN A 129 -18.17 -12.70 -21.70
N GLU A 130 -19.07 -12.21 -20.85
CA GLU A 130 -20.43 -12.71 -20.82
C GLU A 130 -21.05 -12.43 -22.18
N SER A 131 -20.89 -13.37 -23.09
CA SER A 131 -21.68 -13.41 -24.32
C SER A 131 -23.13 -13.40 -23.87
N ARG A 132 -23.80 -12.32 -24.22
CA ARG A 132 -25.24 -12.11 -24.04
C ARG A 132 -25.93 -13.45 -24.31
N SER A 133 -26.26 -14.19 -23.26
CA SER A 133 -27.12 -15.36 -23.36
C SER A 133 -28.38 -14.86 -24.04
N GLU A 134 -28.58 -15.34 -25.26
CA GLU A 134 -29.78 -15.09 -26.04
C GLU A 134 -30.98 -15.30 -25.11
N LEU A 135 -31.71 -14.22 -24.87
CA LEU A 135 -33.06 -14.36 -24.35
C LEU A 135 -33.77 -15.37 -25.26
N PRO A 136 -34.31 -16.46 -24.71
CA PRO A 136 -35.14 -17.36 -25.51
C PRO A 136 -36.27 -16.50 -26.12
N LYS A 137 -36.28 -16.44 -27.45
CA LYS A 137 -37.41 -15.84 -28.16
C LYS A 137 -38.65 -16.61 -27.72
N GLY A 138 -39.42 -15.99 -26.78
CA GLY A 138 -40.70 -16.49 -26.41
C GLY A 138 -41.57 -16.55 -27.63
N GLU A 139 -41.87 -17.76 -28.06
CA GLU A 139 -43.02 -18.04 -28.93
C GLU A 139 -44.27 -17.51 -28.19
N ILE A 140 -44.84 -16.50 -28.77
CA ILE A 140 -46.17 -16.03 -28.39
C ILE A 140 -47.15 -16.86 -29.19
N PRO A 141 -48.05 -17.61 -28.55
CA PRO A 141 -49.10 -18.35 -29.26
C PRO A 141 -50.14 -17.44 -29.90
#